data_ccfe6c9ad06e148278ce491ca74fdb27
#
_entry.id   ccfe6c9ad06e148278ce491ca74fdb27
#
_cell.length_a   1.000
_cell.length_b   1.000
_cell.length_c   1.000
_cell.angle_alpha   90.00
_cell.angle_beta   90.00
_cell.angle_gamma   90.00
#
_symmetry.space_group_name_H-M   'P 1'
#
loop_
_entity.id
_entity.type
_entity.pdbx_description
1 polymer ?
#
loop_
_entity_poly.entity_id
_entity_poly.type
_entity_poly.pdbx_seq_one_letter_code
_entity_poly.pdbx_strand_id
1 'polypeptide(L)'
;MKSYAKINLSLDVVSKREDGYHNIASIMQRIDIYDEMEIEKSDVFKFFSDMELPDENTVTKAYKIITEYIGRELPVGIKLYKKIPTGAGLAGGSANAATLFEEINRIYNLNLNTDELRELGVKVGADVPFMIGGKTALCEGIGEAITDLDIDFKKLKALIVNPGFEVSSNEVYSNMNLKVDRVDFNSLIYALRNENLVEISKYLRNDMEDFVFKKYIEVENIKKEILKYTSATLMSGSGSTVYGLFDNEEALMKAYNNFREIYKNTYMVNLI
;
A
#
# COMPACT_ATOMS: atom_id res chain seq x y z
N MET A 1 16.53 -6.68 5.04
CA MET A 1 15.15 -7.21 4.91
C MET A 1 14.44 -6.48 3.79
N LYS A 2 13.36 -7.10 3.23
CA LYS A 2 12.54 -6.50 2.18
C LYS A 2 11.25 -5.95 2.79
N SER A 3 11.02 -4.66 2.59
CA SER A 3 9.82 -3.96 3.04
C SER A 3 8.93 -3.71 1.83
N TYR A 4 7.94 -4.60 1.60
CA TYR A 4 7.16 -4.66 0.37
C TYR A 4 6.06 -3.60 0.29
N ALA A 5 5.78 -3.11 -0.92
CA ALA A 5 4.67 -2.21 -1.21
C ALA A 5 3.31 -2.94 -1.24
N LYS A 6 2.22 -2.19 -1.32
CA LYS A 6 0.86 -2.67 -1.58
C LYS A 6 0.17 -1.86 -2.65
N ILE A 7 -0.88 -2.43 -3.22
CA ILE A 7 -1.90 -1.72 -3.99
C ILE A 7 -3.28 -1.96 -3.36
N ASN A 8 -4.25 -1.10 -3.66
CA ASN A 8 -5.65 -1.32 -3.33
C ASN A 8 -6.36 -1.90 -4.56
N LEU A 9 -6.85 -3.14 -4.48
CA LEU A 9 -7.65 -3.77 -5.55
C LEU A 9 -9.09 -3.23 -5.57
N SER A 10 -9.54 -2.64 -4.48
CA SER A 10 -10.72 -1.78 -4.40
C SER A 10 -10.61 -0.90 -3.17
N LEU A 11 -11.18 0.31 -3.22
CA LEU A 11 -11.24 1.22 -2.08
C LEU A 11 -12.60 1.95 -2.08
N ASP A 12 -13.46 1.54 -1.18
CA ASP A 12 -14.77 2.14 -0.91
C ASP A 12 -14.68 3.01 0.35
N VAL A 13 -15.02 4.29 0.26
CA VAL A 13 -15.05 5.20 1.41
C VAL A 13 -16.47 5.25 1.95
N VAL A 14 -16.68 4.54 3.06
CA VAL A 14 -18.01 4.20 3.57
C VAL A 14 -18.70 5.37 4.27
N SER A 15 -17.96 6.07 5.15
CA SER A 15 -18.50 7.19 5.92
C SER A 15 -17.39 8.06 6.49
N LYS A 16 -17.74 9.30 6.86
CA LYS A 16 -16.87 10.18 7.65
C LYS A 16 -17.20 10.01 9.13
N ARG A 17 -16.16 9.94 9.97
CA ARG A 17 -16.23 9.80 11.43
C ARG A 17 -16.17 11.16 12.12
N GLU A 18 -16.59 11.22 13.36
CA GLU A 18 -16.51 12.43 14.18
C GLU A 18 -15.08 12.83 14.54
N ASP A 19 -14.17 11.84 14.60
CA ASP A 19 -12.74 12.05 14.86
C ASP A 19 -11.94 12.57 13.63
N GLY A 20 -12.65 12.81 12.51
CA GLY A 20 -12.07 13.33 11.27
C GLY A 20 -11.56 12.25 10.31
N TYR A 21 -11.44 11.01 10.75
CA TYR A 21 -11.12 9.87 9.89
C TYR A 21 -12.34 9.46 9.03
N HIS A 22 -12.10 8.54 8.11
CA HIS A 22 -13.15 7.91 7.30
C HIS A 22 -13.15 6.41 7.51
N ASN A 23 -14.34 5.81 7.63
CA ASN A 23 -14.46 4.37 7.51
C ASN A 23 -14.32 3.99 6.04
N ILE A 24 -13.50 3.00 5.79
CA ILE A 24 -13.25 2.44 4.47
C ILE A 24 -13.57 0.95 4.44
N ALA A 25 -13.73 0.40 3.25
CA ALA A 25 -13.60 -1.02 2.98
C ALA A 25 -12.71 -1.16 1.73
N SER A 26 -11.64 -1.94 1.83
CA SER A 26 -10.63 -2.04 0.77
C SER A 26 -10.03 -3.43 0.74
N ILE A 27 -9.86 -4.01 -0.45
CA ILE A 27 -8.96 -5.16 -0.60
C ILE A 27 -7.57 -4.62 -0.89
N MET A 28 -6.66 -4.87 0.03
CA MET A 28 -5.24 -4.56 -0.14
C MET A 28 -4.46 -5.79 -0.58
N GLN A 29 -3.51 -5.57 -1.48
CA GLN A 29 -2.66 -6.62 -2.04
C GLN A 29 -1.20 -6.22 -1.97
N ARG A 30 -0.36 -7.08 -1.38
CA ARG A 30 1.10 -6.90 -1.38
C ARG A 30 1.67 -7.17 -2.77
N ILE A 31 2.66 -6.37 -3.18
CA ILE A 31 3.37 -6.52 -4.46
C ILE A 31 4.87 -6.57 -4.22
N ASP A 32 5.64 -7.10 -5.18
CA ASP A 32 7.07 -7.36 -5.03
C ASP A 32 8.00 -6.18 -5.33
N ILE A 33 7.48 -4.92 -5.35
CA ILE A 33 8.30 -3.72 -5.16
C ILE A 33 8.58 -3.58 -3.67
N TYR A 34 9.83 -3.30 -3.30
CA TYR A 34 10.22 -3.21 -1.90
C TYR A 34 11.35 -2.20 -1.67
N ASP A 35 11.33 -1.59 -0.48
CA ASP A 35 12.49 -0.92 0.09
C ASP A 35 13.41 -1.96 0.76
N GLU A 36 14.70 -1.68 0.82
CA GLU A 36 15.63 -2.53 1.55
C GLU A 36 15.94 -1.91 2.92
N MET A 37 15.86 -2.73 3.97
CA MET A 37 16.20 -2.32 5.33
C MET A 37 17.25 -3.24 5.92
N GLU A 38 18.31 -2.64 6.48
CA GLU A 38 19.26 -3.32 7.37
C GLU A 38 18.95 -2.88 8.79
N ILE A 39 18.65 -3.82 9.70
CA ILE A 39 18.33 -3.52 11.09
C ILE A 39 19.15 -4.46 11.97
N GLU A 40 19.97 -3.89 12.89
CA GLU A 40 20.83 -4.64 13.78
C GLU A 40 20.84 -4.03 15.19
N LYS A 41 21.19 -4.83 16.21
CA LYS A 41 21.41 -4.30 17.56
C LYS A 41 22.53 -3.26 17.56
N SER A 42 22.35 -2.22 18.35
CA SER A 42 23.30 -1.12 18.50
C SER A 42 23.32 -0.65 19.95
N ASP A 43 24.31 0.16 20.35
CA ASP A 43 24.35 0.76 21.69
C ASP A 43 23.37 1.92 21.85
N VAL A 44 23.03 2.59 20.74
CA VAL A 44 22.06 3.69 20.69
C VAL A 44 21.22 3.58 19.43
N PHE A 45 20.02 4.15 19.44
CA PHE A 45 19.21 4.24 18.22
C PHE A 45 19.91 5.10 17.19
N LYS A 46 20.03 4.55 15.96
CA LYS A 46 20.57 5.24 14.79
C LYS A 46 19.70 4.96 13.58
N PHE A 47 19.35 5.99 12.83
CA PHE A 47 18.59 5.89 11.60
C PHE A 47 19.32 6.60 10.47
N PHE A 48 19.52 5.90 9.36
CA PHE A 48 20.04 6.41 8.12
C PHE A 48 19.08 6.05 6.98
N SER A 49 18.88 6.98 6.06
CA SER A 49 18.19 6.73 4.79
C SER A 49 19.01 7.32 3.64
N ASP A 50 19.02 6.62 2.50
CA ASP A 50 19.62 7.11 1.24
C ASP A 50 18.81 8.22 0.57
N MET A 51 17.59 8.45 1.05
CA MET A 51 16.70 9.56 0.68
C MET A 51 16.50 10.47 1.89
N GLU A 52 16.43 11.78 1.66
CA GLU A 52 16.08 12.75 2.70
C GLU A 52 14.64 12.50 3.20
N LEU A 53 14.49 12.27 4.49
CA LEU A 53 13.21 12.05 5.17
C LEU A 53 13.11 13.02 6.36
N PRO A 54 11.89 13.41 6.76
CA PRO A 54 11.70 14.18 7.99
C PRO A 54 12.29 13.46 9.21
N ASP A 55 12.76 14.20 10.21
CA ASP A 55 13.26 13.63 11.47
C ASP A 55 12.19 12.75 12.15
N GLU A 56 10.94 13.21 12.14
CA GLU A 56 9.78 12.40 12.55
C GLU A 56 9.13 11.78 11.30
N ASN A 57 9.46 10.52 11.03
CA ASN A 57 8.92 9.71 9.95
C ASN A 57 8.29 8.42 10.49
N THR A 58 7.71 7.59 9.64
CA THR A 58 7.02 6.36 10.08
C THR A 58 7.95 5.37 10.79
N VAL A 59 9.24 5.32 10.43
CA VAL A 59 10.23 4.43 11.07
C VAL A 59 10.58 4.93 12.47
N THR A 60 10.90 6.21 12.62
CA THR A 60 11.24 6.81 13.94
C THR A 60 10.04 6.81 14.88
N LYS A 61 8.83 7.03 14.35
CA LYS A 61 7.57 6.93 15.10
C LYS A 61 7.30 5.48 15.56
N ALA A 62 7.51 4.50 14.71
CA ALA A 62 7.36 3.08 15.07
C ALA A 62 8.35 2.67 16.17
N TYR A 63 9.61 3.10 16.05
CA TYR A 63 10.61 2.85 17.10
C TYR A 63 10.16 3.41 18.46
N LYS A 64 9.72 4.67 18.49
CA LYS A 64 9.22 5.31 19.71
C LYS A 64 8.05 4.54 20.32
N ILE A 65 7.06 4.16 19.51
CA ILE A 65 5.87 3.45 19.98
C ILE A 65 6.22 2.09 20.61
N ILE A 66 7.10 1.29 19.97
CA ILE A 66 7.43 -0.03 20.51
C ILE A 66 8.29 0.07 21.78
N THR A 67 9.21 1.04 21.88
CA THR A 67 10.02 1.25 23.08
C THR A 67 9.16 1.74 24.25
N GLU A 68 8.22 2.65 24.01
CA GLU A 68 7.25 3.10 25.02
C GLU A 68 6.35 1.95 25.49
N TYR A 69 5.85 1.11 24.58
CA TYR A 69 5.01 -0.05 24.91
C TYR A 69 5.75 -1.07 25.79
N ILE A 70 7.00 -1.36 25.45
CA ILE A 70 7.84 -2.31 26.22
C ILE A 70 8.39 -1.69 27.51
N GLY A 71 8.39 -0.36 27.64
CA GLY A 71 8.86 0.36 28.83
C GLY A 71 10.39 0.35 29.01
N ARG A 72 11.16 0.09 27.95
CA ARG A 72 12.63 0.14 27.94
C ARG A 72 13.18 0.46 26.56
N GLU A 73 14.40 0.95 26.52
CA GLU A 73 15.12 1.17 25.28
C GLU A 73 15.42 -0.15 24.54
N LEU A 74 15.25 -0.14 23.23
CA LEU A 74 15.50 -1.25 22.31
C LEU A 74 16.43 -0.78 21.17
N PRO A 75 17.66 -0.34 21.47
CA PRO A 75 18.48 0.39 20.52
C PRO A 75 18.89 -0.46 19.33
N VAL A 76 18.61 0.05 18.13
CA VAL A 76 18.95 -0.55 16.85
C VAL A 76 19.58 0.49 15.91
N GLY A 77 20.50 0.02 15.06
CA GLY A 77 20.99 0.74 13.90
C GLY A 77 20.14 0.34 12.69
N ILE A 78 19.60 1.33 11.98
CA ILE A 78 18.74 1.14 10.82
C ILE A 78 19.38 1.83 9.62
N LYS A 79 19.50 1.10 8.48
CA LYS A 79 19.77 1.69 7.17
C LYS A 79 18.59 1.36 6.25
N LEU A 80 18.02 2.39 5.67
CA LEU A 80 16.86 2.30 4.78
C LEU A 80 17.28 2.76 3.37
N TYR A 81 17.06 1.90 2.39
CA TYR A 81 17.29 2.18 0.96
C TYR A 81 15.94 2.19 0.26
N LYS A 82 15.54 3.39 -0.21
CA LYS A 82 14.21 3.64 -0.78
C LYS A 82 14.13 3.28 -2.26
N LYS A 83 13.16 2.45 -2.61
CA LYS A 83 12.79 2.10 -4.00
C LYS A 83 11.30 2.34 -4.27
N ILE A 84 10.47 2.26 -3.23
CA ILE A 84 9.03 2.56 -3.32
C ILE A 84 8.87 4.07 -3.42
N PRO A 85 8.21 4.60 -4.47
CA PRO A 85 7.92 6.03 -4.57
C PRO A 85 7.16 6.54 -3.34
N THR A 86 7.58 7.70 -2.79
CA THR A 86 6.94 8.32 -1.62
C THR A 86 5.63 9.00 -2.01
N GLY A 87 4.66 9.07 -1.09
CA GLY A 87 3.37 9.73 -1.30
C GLY A 87 2.57 9.21 -2.50
N ALA A 88 2.81 7.97 -2.92
CA ALA A 88 2.38 7.40 -4.20
C ALA A 88 1.18 6.43 -4.09
N GLY A 89 0.55 6.29 -2.92
CA GLY A 89 -0.53 5.31 -2.71
C GLY A 89 -0.07 3.85 -2.55
N LEU A 90 1.25 3.61 -2.43
CA LEU A 90 1.89 2.28 -2.34
C LEU A 90 2.27 1.87 -0.91
N ALA A 91 2.01 2.71 0.08
CA ALA A 91 2.25 2.49 1.52
C ALA A 91 3.71 2.17 1.91
N GLY A 92 4.72 2.71 1.18
CA GLY A 92 6.14 2.42 1.45
C GLY A 92 6.57 2.76 2.88
N GLY A 93 6.19 3.92 3.41
CA GLY A 93 6.48 4.31 4.80
C GLY A 93 5.83 3.38 5.84
N SER A 94 4.59 2.93 5.58
CA SER A 94 3.89 1.96 6.44
C SER A 94 4.55 0.59 6.41
N ALA A 95 5.05 0.16 5.24
CA ALA A 95 5.81 -1.06 5.09
C ALA A 95 7.12 -1.02 5.89
N ASN A 96 7.84 0.12 5.84
CA ASN A 96 9.07 0.29 6.60
C ASN A 96 8.80 0.22 8.13
N ALA A 97 7.72 0.84 8.61
CA ALA A 97 7.32 0.78 10.01
C ALA A 97 6.95 -0.66 10.45
N ALA A 98 6.19 -1.38 9.63
CA ALA A 98 5.83 -2.78 9.88
C ALA A 98 7.08 -3.67 9.96
N THR A 99 8.00 -3.55 8.99
CA THR A 99 9.27 -4.28 8.99
C THR A 99 10.10 -3.99 10.25
N LEU A 100 10.10 -2.74 10.73
CA LEU A 100 10.79 -2.39 11.97
C LEU A 100 10.14 -3.07 13.18
N PHE A 101 8.81 -3.07 13.30
CA PHE A 101 8.10 -3.75 14.40
C PHE A 101 8.42 -5.25 14.43
N GLU A 102 8.30 -5.93 13.30
CA GLU A 102 8.58 -7.36 13.18
C GLU A 102 10.04 -7.67 13.54
N GLU A 103 10.98 -6.85 13.09
CA GLU A 103 12.40 -7.08 13.30
C GLU A 103 12.85 -6.75 14.72
N ILE A 104 12.37 -5.68 15.36
CA ILE A 104 12.62 -5.41 16.78
C ILE A 104 12.03 -6.54 17.64
N ASN A 105 10.81 -6.99 17.35
CA ASN A 105 10.19 -8.13 18.04
C ASN A 105 11.08 -9.37 17.97
N ARG A 106 11.64 -9.69 16.80
CA ARG A 106 12.57 -10.81 16.59
C ARG A 106 13.90 -10.62 17.30
N ILE A 107 14.57 -9.47 17.11
CA ILE A 107 15.93 -9.18 17.63
C ILE A 107 15.96 -9.22 19.15
N TYR A 108 14.90 -8.71 19.78
CA TYR A 108 14.81 -8.59 21.25
C TYR A 108 14.01 -9.71 21.91
N ASN A 109 13.49 -10.69 21.11
CA ASN A 109 12.66 -11.82 21.56
C ASN A 109 11.50 -11.33 22.45
N LEU A 110 10.75 -10.32 21.97
CA LEU A 110 9.67 -9.71 22.73
C LEU A 110 8.45 -10.61 22.83
N ASN A 111 8.32 -11.61 21.93
CA ASN A 111 7.22 -12.57 21.83
C ASN A 111 5.85 -11.89 21.61
N LEU A 112 5.79 -10.72 20.98
CA LEU A 112 4.55 -10.09 20.57
C LEU A 112 3.95 -10.87 19.40
N ASN A 113 2.66 -11.17 19.47
CA ASN A 113 1.94 -11.80 18.37
C ASN A 113 1.56 -10.77 17.29
N THR A 114 1.00 -11.25 16.18
CA THR A 114 0.63 -10.40 15.04
C THR A 114 -0.39 -9.32 15.42
N ASP A 115 -1.38 -9.66 16.24
CA ASP A 115 -2.45 -8.72 16.62
C ASP A 115 -1.90 -7.61 17.52
N GLU A 116 -1.03 -7.93 18.47
CA GLU A 116 -0.33 -6.93 19.30
C GLU A 116 0.52 -5.98 18.46
N LEU A 117 1.24 -6.49 17.46
CA LEU A 117 2.00 -5.66 16.53
C LEU A 117 1.09 -4.80 15.66
N ARG A 118 -0.04 -5.32 15.19
CA ARG A 118 -1.06 -4.57 14.42
C ARG A 118 -1.66 -3.43 15.25
N GLU A 119 -1.96 -3.67 16.54
CA GLU A 119 -2.44 -2.62 17.46
C GLU A 119 -1.42 -1.48 17.64
N LEU A 120 -0.14 -1.80 17.73
CA LEU A 120 0.92 -0.79 17.72
C LEU A 120 1.00 -0.09 16.38
N GLY A 121 0.84 -0.84 15.30
CA GLY A 121 0.86 -0.35 13.92
C GLY A 121 -0.16 0.75 13.64
N VAL A 122 -1.39 0.61 14.14
CA VAL A 122 -2.46 1.64 14.00
C VAL A 122 -1.99 3.01 14.50
N LYS A 123 -1.22 3.06 15.58
CA LYS A 123 -0.70 4.32 16.15
C LYS A 123 0.32 5.02 15.26
N VAL A 124 0.94 4.29 14.33
CA VAL A 124 1.85 4.84 13.32
C VAL A 124 1.09 5.36 12.12
N GLY A 125 0.19 4.51 11.57
CA GLY A 125 -0.60 4.85 10.40
C GLY A 125 -1.57 3.72 10.00
N ALA A 126 -2.62 4.08 9.26
CA ALA A 126 -3.75 3.19 8.94
C ALA A 126 -3.34 1.95 8.09
N ASP A 127 -2.34 2.07 7.22
CA ASP A 127 -1.88 0.95 6.38
C ASP A 127 -0.88 0.03 7.12
N VAL A 128 -0.30 0.44 8.27
CA VAL A 128 0.73 -0.35 8.97
C VAL A 128 0.22 -1.70 9.44
N PRO A 129 -0.99 -1.83 10.00
CA PRO A 129 -1.53 -3.11 10.40
C PRO A 129 -1.58 -4.14 9.26
N PHE A 130 -2.02 -3.73 8.06
CA PHE A 130 -2.00 -4.60 6.88
C PHE A 130 -0.57 -5.04 6.51
N MET A 131 0.39 -4.12 6.58
CA MET A 131 1.79 -4.44 6.22
C MET A 131 2.43 -5.44 7.19
N ILE A 132 1.90 -5.61 8.41
CA ILE A 132 2.34 -6.62 9.38
C ILE A 132 1.71 -7.97 9.01
N GLY A 133 2.49 -8.85 8.40
CA GLY A 133 2.09 -10.21 8.02
C GLY A 133 1.09 -10.32 6.86
N GLY A 134 0.42 -9.24 6.45
CA GLY A 134 -0.62 -9.28 5.42
C GLY A 134 -0.06 -9.59 4.02
N LYS A 135 -0.83 -10.34 3.21
CA LYS A 135 -0.58 -10.58 1.78
C LYS A 135 -1.72 -10.01 0.94
N THR A 136 -2.90 -10.61 1.06
CA THR A 136 -4.16 -10.14 0.50
C THR A 136 -5.16 -10.07 1.64
N ALA A 137 -5.79 -8.93 1.88
CA ALA A 137 -6.76 -8.80 2.96
C ALA A 137 -7.88 -7.81 2.62
N LEU A 138 -9.08 -8.06 3.16
CA LEU A 138 -10.13 -7.07 3.31
C LEU A 138 -9.81 -6.25 4.56
N CYS A 139 -9.61 -4.95 4.37
CA CYS A 139 -9.31 -3.98 5.43
C CYS A 139 -10.50 -3.04 5.58
N GLU A 140 -11.04 -2.96 6.80
CA GLU A 140 -12.21 -2.16 7.15
C GLU A 140 -11.87 -1.19 8.31
N GLY A 141 -12.86 -0.44 8.81
CA GLY A 141 -12.61 0.62 9.79
C GLY A 141 -11.87 1.78 9.14
N ILE A 142 -10.78 2.27 9.73
CA ILE A 142 -9.84 3.21 9.07
C ILE A 142 -8.77 2.49 8.24
N GLY A 143 -8.82 1.13 8.19
CA GLY A 143 -7.87 0.22 7.54
C GLY A 143 -7.27 -0.81 8.49
N GLU A 144 -7.63 -0.74 9.79
CA GLU A 144 -7.07 -1.55 10.88
C GLU A 144 -7.80 -2.88 11.12
N ALA A 145 -9.08 -2.98 10.75
CA ALA A 145 -9.85 -4.21 10.88
C ALA A 145 -9.55 -5.11 9.67
N ILE A 146 -8.67 -6.10 9.88
CA ILE A 146 -8.09 -6.92 8.83
C ILE A 146 -8.71 -8.31 8.83
N THR A 147 -9.24 -8.71 7.68
CA THR A 147 -9.62 -10.08 7.37
C THR A 147 -8.69 -10.60 6.29
N ASP A 148 -7.72 -11.42 6.68
CA ASP A 148 -6.78 -12.04 5.74
C ASP A 148 -7.54 -12.94 4.76
N LEU A 149 -7.27 -12.78 3.47
CA LEU A 149 -7.86 -13.57 2.40
C LEU A 149 -6.83 -14.60 1.92
N ASP A 150 -7.23 -15.86 1.91
CA ASP A 150 -6.40 -16.93 1.36
C ASP A 150 -6.53 -16.92 -0.17
N ILE A 151 -5.73 -16.07 -0.81
CA ILE A 151 -5.64 -15.94 -2.26
C ILE A 151 -4.17 -16.03 -2.66
N ASP A 152 -3.88 -17.00 -3.54
CA ASP A 152 -2.56 -17.24 -4.10
C ASP A 152 -2.59 -16.97 -5.62
N PHE A 153 -2.09 -15.81 -6.02
CA PHE A 153 -2.06 -15.40 -7.42
C PHE A 153 -0.95 -16.13 -8.17
N LYS A 154 -1.31 -16.85 -9.23
CA LYS A 154 -0.38 -17.63 -10.06
C LYS A 154 -0.23 -17.08 -11.48
N LYS A 155 -1.26 -16.42 -11.98
CA LYS A 155 -1.34 -15.93 -13.36
C LYS A 155 -1.28 -14.41 -13.43
N LEU A 156 -1.93 -13.74 -12.47
CA LEU A 156 -2.04 -12.29 -12.51
C LEU A 156 -0.72 -11.62 -12.11
N LYS A 157 -0.30 -10.69 -12.95
CA LYS A 157 0.77 -9.73 -12.71
C LYS A 157 0.22 -8.31 -12.79
N ALA A 158 0.94 -7.33 -12.28
CA ALA A 158 0.53 -5.94 -12.42
C ALA A 158 1.60 -5.08 -13.10
N LEU A 159 1.14 -4.13 -13.89
CA LEU A 159 1.91 -2.96 -14.29
C LEU A 159 1.63 -1.85 -13.29
N ILE A 160 2.66 -1.27 -12.72
CA ILE A 160 2.62 -0.12 -11.82
C ILE A 160 3.18 1.07 -12.58
N VAL A 161 2.45 2.18 -12.63
CA VAL A 161 2.90 3.44 -13.24
C VAL A 161 2.69 4.57 -12.25
N ASN A 162 3.79 5.25 -11.88
CA ASN A 162 3.73 6.41 -11.01
C ASN A 162 4.32 7.64 -11.72
N PRO A 163 3.59 8.76 -11.81
CA PRO A 163 4.04 9.95 -12.54
C PRO A 163 5.14 10.75 -11.84
N GLY A 164 5.53 10.36 -10.62
CA GLY A 164 6.67 10.98 -9.92
C GLY A 164 6.31 12.14 -9.01
N PHE A 165 5.03 12.37 -8.71
CA PHE A 165 4.58 13.35 -7.72
C PHE A 165 3.70 12.72 -6.64
N GLU A 166 3.65 13.35 -5.48
CA GLU A 166 2.88 12.92 -4.32
C GLU A 166 1.46 13.49 -4.35
N VAL A 167 0.50 12.70 -3.85
CA VAL A 167 -0.87 13.15 -3.57
C VAL A 167 -1.16 12.94 -2.10
N SER A 168 -1.52 14.02 -1.42
CA SER A 168 -1.85 13.99 0.01
C SER A 168 -3.17 13.28 0.25
N SER A 169 -3.15 12.17 0.98
CA SER A 169 -4.36 11.44 1.39
C SER A 169 -5.33 12.34 2.18
N ASN A 170 -4.79 13.20 3.07
CA ASN A 170 -5.60 14.14 3.84
C ASN A 170 -6.34 15.14 2.93
N GLU A 171 -5.67 15.62 1.88
CA GLU A 171 -6.32 16.49 0.90
C GLU A 171 -7.46 15.77 0.16
N VAL A 172 -7.22 14.51 -0.27
CA VAL A 172 -8.23 13.72 -0.98
C VAL A 172 -9.45 13.48 -0.08
N TYR A 173 -9.26 12.97 1.14
CA TYR A 173 -10.34 12.74 2.10
C TYR A 173 -11.12 14.01 2.45
N SER A 174 -10.45 15.17 2.50
CA SER A 174 -11.09 16.43 2.84
C SER A 174 -11.97 17.01 1.71
N ASN A 175 -11.75 16.58 0.47
CA ASN A 175 -12.37 17.17 -0.71
C ASN A 175 -13.18 16.19 -1.57
N MET A 176 -13.14 14.90 -1.27
CA MET A 176 -13.91 13.89 -1.99
C MET A 176 -15.38 13.88 -1.57
N ASN A 177 -16.26 13.42 -2.44
CA ASN A 177 -17.65 13.16 -2.14
C ASN A 177 -17.85 11.66 -1.83
N LEU A 178 -18.59 11.38 -0.75
CA LEU A 178 -18.98 10.00 -0.43
C LEU A 178 -19.98 9.49 -1.47
N LYS A 179 -19.81 8.25 -1.91
CA LYS A 179 -20.73 7.56 -2.81
C LYS A 179 -21.79 6.81 -1.99
N VAL A 180 -22.94 6.58 -2.58
CA VAL A 180 -24.07 5.86 -1.92
C VAL A 180 -23.99 4.36 -2.19
N ASP A 181 -23.67 3.99 -3.42
CA ASP A 181 -23.47 2.61 -3.85
C ASP A 181 -22.16 2.03 -3.28
N ARG A 182 -22.16 0.74 -3.01
CA ARG A 182 -21.04 0.03 -2.39
C ARG A 182 -20.45 -1.02 -3.32
N VAL A 183 -19.18 -1.33 -3.12
CA VAL A 183 -18.51 -2.41 -3.82
C VAL A 183 -19.05 -3.75 -3.33
N ASP A 184 -19.36 -4.67 -4.24
CA ASP A 184 -19.64 -6.05 -3.88
C ASP A 184 -18.32 -6.80 -3.67
N PHE A 185 -17.80 -6.74 -2.44
CA PHE A 185 -16.57 -7.39 -2.06
C PHE A 185 -16.62 -8.91 -2.17
N ASN A 186 -17.79 -9.54 -1.96
CA ASN A 186 -17.93 -10.98 -2.09
C ASN A 186 -17.69 -11.42 -3.54
N SER A 187 -18.30 -10.74 -4.49
CA SER A 187 -18.09 -11.00 -5.91
C SER A 187 -16.67 -10.68 -6.35
N LEU A 188 -16.06 -9.60 -5.84
CA LEU A 188 -14.67 -9.28 -6.11
C LEU A 188 -13.71 -10.36 -5.57
N ILE A 189 -13.88 -10.80 -4.32
CA ILE A 189 -13.07 -11.88 -3.72
C ILE A 189 -13.21 -13.18 -4.52
N TYR A 190 -14.42 -13.52 -4.94
CA TYR A 190 -14.64 -14.69 -5.79
C TYR A 190 -13.91 -14.58 -7.14
N ALA A 191 -13.98 -13.42 -7.79
CA ALA A 191 -13.29 -13.15 -9.05
C ALA A 191 -11.75 -13.21 -8.90
N LEU A 192 -11.22 -12.65 -7.79
CA LEU A 192 -9.79 -12.68 -7.46
C LEU A 192 -9.29 -14.12 -7.22
N ARG A 193 -10.01 -14.94 -6.46
CA ARG A 193 -9.67 -16.36 -6.24
C ARG A 193 -9.62 -17.17 -7.52
N ASN A 194 -10.45 -16.84 -8.50
CA ASN A 194 -10.46 -17.49 -9.80
C ASN A 194 -9.53 -16.83 -10.83
N GLU A 195 -8.86 -15.76 -10.46
CA GLU A 195 -8.01 -14.94 -11.34
C GLU A 195 -8.71 -14.58 -12.67
N ASN A 196 -10.02 -14.31 -12.59
CA ASN A 196 -10.82 -13.94 -13.76
C ASN A 196 -10.77 -12.44 -13.99
N LEU A 197 -9.86 -12.01 -14.86
CA LEU A 197 -9.56 -10.60 -15.11
C LEU A 197 -10.79 -9.80 -15.55
N VAL A 198 -11.67 -10.39 -16.38
CA VAL A 198 -12.90 -9.74 -16.85
C VAL A 198 -13.88 -9.52 -15.70
N GLU A 199 -14.05 -10.52 -14.84
CA GLU A 199 -14.91 -10.37 -13.66
C GLU A 199 -14.30 -9.38 -12.65
N ILE A 200 -12.99 -9.48 -12.39
CA ILE A 200 -12.28 -8.52 -11.49
C ILE A 200 -12.53 -7.08 -11.95
N SER A 201 -12.42 -6.80 -13.26
CA SER A 201 -12.55 -5.44 -13.79
C SER A 201 -13.90 -4.78 -13.48
N LYS A 202 -14.97 -5.56 -13.27
CA LYS A 202 -16.32 -5.05 -12.97
C LYS A 202 -16.43 -4.48 -11.55
N TYR A 203 -15.57 -4.93 -10.62
CA TYR A 203 -15.63 -4.58 -9.20
C TYR A 203 -14.46 -3.70 -8.75
N LEU A 204 -13.49 -3.43 -9.64
CA LEU A 204 -12.41 -2.48 -9.36
C LEU A 204 -12.99 -1.08 -9.22
N ARG A 205 -12.85 -0.50 -8.04
CA ARG A 205 -13.33 0.85 -7.75
C ARG A 205 -12.45 1.51 -6.71
N ASN A 206 -12.17 2.79 -6.90
CA ASN A 206 -11.54 3.64 -5.92
C ASN A 206 -12.30 4.98 -5.85
N ASP A 207 -12.97 5.24 -4.74
CA ASP A 207 -13.82 6.43 -4.57
C ASP A 207 -13.02 7.74 -4.62
N MET A 208 -11.71 7.68 -4.41
CA MET A 208 -10.84 8.84 -4.47
C MET A 208 -10.54 9.31 -5.90
N GLU A 209 -10.75 8.46 -6.91
CA GLU A 209 -10.43 8.78 -8.31
C GLU A 209 -11.15 10.04 -8.81
N ASP A 210 -12.42 10.23 -8.43
CA ASP A 210 -13.21 11.38 -8.92
C ASP A 210 -12.59 12.73 -8.55
N PHE A 211 -12.02 12.85 -7.35
CA PHE A 211 -11.33 14.06 -6.93
C PHE A 211 -9.94 14.16 -7.55
N VAL A 212 -9.17 13.06 -7.48
CA VAL A 212 -7.77 13.05 -7.95
C VAL A 212 -7.71 13.32 -9.45
N PHE A 213 -8.58 12.71 -10.26
CA PHE A 213 -8.58 12.90 -11.71
C PHE A 213 -8.97 14.32 -12.13
N LYS A 214 -9.86 14.98 -11.38
CA LYS A 214 -10.20 16.40 -11.63
C LYS A 214 -9.01 17.33 -11.35
N LYS A 215 -8.22 17.02 -10.34
CA LYS A 215 -7.11 17.87 -9.92
C LYS A 215 -5.80 17.53 -10.65
N TYR A 216 -5.57 16.24 -10.91
CA TYR A 216 -4.35 15.70 -11.48
C TYR A 216 -4.66 14.92 -12.75
N ILE A 217 -4.93 15.66 -13.84
CA ILE A 217 -5.33 15.10 -15.14
C ILE A 217 -4.35 14.03 -15.67
N GLU A 218 -3.08 14.11 -15.28
CA GLU A 218 -2.06 13.15 -15.68
C GLU A 218 -2.35 11.74 -15.14
N VAL A 219 -2.86 11.64 -13.90
CA VAL A 219 -3.24 10.36 -13.29
C VAL A 219 -4.40 9.71 -14.07
N GLU A 220 -5.39 10.51 -14.46
CA GLU A 220 -6.49 10.06 -15.34
C GLU A 220 -5.99 9.59 -16.71
N ASN A 221 -5.06 10.34 -17.31
CA ASN A 221 -4.48 10.00 -18.61
C ASN A 221 -3.71 8.68 -18.55
N ILE A 222 -2.94 8.43 -17.48
CA ILE A 222 -2.27 7.15 -17.27
C ILE A 222 -3.29 6.02 -17.23
N LYS A 223 -4.39 6.16 -16.49
CA LYS A 223 -5.45 5.14 -16.43
C LYS A 223 -6.07 4.89 -17.80
N LYS A 224 -6.42 5.95 -18.52
CA LYS A 224 -6.98 5.86 -19.89
C LYS A 224 -6.03 5.15 -20.86
N GLU A 225 -4.74 5.37 -20.71
CA GLU A 225 -3.73 4.72 -21.56
C GLU A 225 -3.57 3.23 -21.19
N ILE A 226 -3.55 2.88 -19.89
CA ILE A 226 -3.49 1.47 -19.43
C ILE A 226 -4.72 0.69 -19.91
N LEU A 227 -5.92 1.33 -19.96
CA LEU A 227 -7.16 0.73 -20.46
C LEU A 227 -7.08 0.21 -21.91
N LYS A 228 -6.10 0.67 -22.69
CA LYS A 228 -5.87 0.14 -24.07
C LYS A 228 -5.26 -1.27 -24.05
N TYR A 229 -4.71 -1.71 -22.93
CA TYR A 229 -4.01 -2.98 -22.76
C TYR A 229 -4.73 -3.97 -21.86
N THR A 230 -5.46 -3.48 -20.85
CA THR A 230 -6.25 -4.29 -19.91
C THR A 230 -7.48 -3.52 -19.42
N SER A 231 -8.60 -4.23 -19.19
CA SER A 231 -9.79 -3.64 -18.58
C SER A 231 -9.67 -3.47 -17.06
N ALA A 232 -8.75 -4.20 -16.43
CA ALA A 232 -8.58 -4.21 -14.97
C ALA A 232 -7.51 -3.20 -14.54
N THR A 233 -7.89 -1.92 -14.47
CA THR A 233 -7.00 -0.82 -14.08
C THR A 233 -7.63 0.05 -13.01
N LEU A 234 -6.83 0.50 -12.03
CA LEU A 234 -7.27 1.33 -10.93
C LEU A 234 -6.13 2.21 -10.40
N MET A 235 -6.46 3.33 -9.78
CA MET A 235 -5.55 4.12 -8.96
C MET A 235 -5.38 3.46 -7.59
N SER A 236 -4.16 3.36 -7.08
CA SER A 236 -3.87 2.81 -5.76
C SER A 236 -3.95 3.88 -4.67
N GLY A 237 -4.74 3.63 -3.62
CA GLY A 237 -4.89 4.56 -2.50
C GLY A 237 -5.33 5.94 -2.96
N SER A 238 -4.72 6.99 -2.40
CA SER A 238 -4.94 8.39 -2.80
C SER A 238 -4.23 8.78 -4.11
N GLY A 239 -3.56 7.85 -4.76
CA GLY A 239 -2.71 8.10 -5.93
C GLY A 239 -1.30 8.57 -5.47
N SER A 240 -0.48 9.03 -6.39
CA SER A 240 -0.68 9.20 -7.84
C SER A 240 -0.49 7.92 -8.68
N THR A 241 -0.14 6.80 -8.07
CA THR A 241 0.10 5.53 -8.77
C THR A 241 -1.19 4.97 -9.38
N VAL A 242 -1.12 4.59 -10.65
CA VAL A 242 -2.13 3.79 -11.33
C VAL A 242 -1.54 2.43 -11.68
N TYR A 243 -2.35 1.39 -11.58
CA TYR A 243 -1.92 0.05 -11.97
C TYR A 243 -2.91 -0.58 -12.95
N GLY A 244 -2.43 -1.57 -13.71
CA GLY A 244 -3.24 -2.50 -14.48
C GLY A 244 -2.90 -3.93 -14.14
N LEU A 245 -3.90 -4.80 -14.00
CA LEU A 245 -3.72 -6.25 -13.86
C LEU A 245 -3.69 -6.93 -15.23
N PHE A 246 -2.87 -7.96 -15.36
CA PHE A 246 -2.65 -8.70 -16.60
C PHE A 246 -2.57 -10.20 -16.32
N ASP A 247 -3.20 -10.98 -17.17
CA ASP A 247 -3.06 -12.45 -17.25
C ASP A 247 -2.29 -12.88 -18.52
N ASN A 248 -1.89 -11.90 -19.35
CA ASN A 248 -1.14 -12.09 -20.58
C ASN A 248 0.18 -11.32 -20.52
N GLU A 249 1.29 -12.04 -20.61
CA GLU A 249 2.64 -11.45 -20.49
C GLU A 249 3.03 -10.57 -21.69
N GLU A 250 2.54 -10.89 -22.89
CA GLU A 250 2.80 -10.07 -24.08
C GLU A 250 2.13 -8.70 -23.97
N ALA A 251 0.86 -8.66 -23.51
CA ALA A 251 0.14 -7.41 -23.29
C ALA A 251 0.80 -6.58 -22.17
N LEU A 252 1.21 -7.23 -21.07
CA LEU A 252 1.94 -6.58 -19.99
C LEU A 252 3.28 -5.97 -20.48
N MET A 253 4.05 -6.72 -21.26
CA MET A 253 5.33 -6.25 -21.79
C MET A 253 5.15 -5.08 -22.76
N LYS A 254 4.13 -5.11 -23.62
CA LYS A 254 3.81 -3.98 -24.52
C LYS A 254 3.47 -2.73 -23.72
N ALA A 255 2.60 -2.86 -22.71
CA ALA A 255 2.25 -1.75 -21.84
C ALA A 255 3.49 -1.22 -21.10
N TYR A 256 4.27 -2.09 -20.46
CA TYR A 256 5.50 -1.71 -19.77
C TYR A 256 6.47 -0.93 -20.66
N ASN A 257 6.74 -1.40 -21.87
CA ASN A 257 7.65 -0.73 -22.80
C ASN A 257 7.14 0.66 -23.22
N ASN A 258 5.82 0.83 -23.37
CA ASN A 258 5.24 2.13 -23.67
C ASN A 258 5.38 3.12 -22.50
N PHE A 259 5.08 2.67 -21.28
CA PHE A 259 5.08 3.57 -20.11
C PHE A 259 6.48 3.90 -19.60
N ARG A 260 7.44 2.97 -19.63
CA ARG A 260 8.80 3.21 -19.12
C ARG A 260 9.57 4.28 -19.90
N GLU A 261 9.21 4.55 -21.15
CA GLU A 261 9.79 5.62 -21.97
C GLU A 261 9.32 7.01 -21.49
N ILE A 262 8.17 7.09 -20.79
CA ILE A 262 7.56 8.33 -20.34
C ILE A 262 7.74 8.50 -18.82
N TYR A 263 7.52 7.44 -18.06
CA TYR A 263 7.52 7.47 -16.60
C TYR A 263 8.65 6.60 -16.02
N LYS A 264 9.60 7.23 -15.34
CA LYS A 264 10.73 6.56 -14.69
C LYS A 264 10.28 5.48 -13.70
N ASN A 265 9.19 5.76 -12.96
CA ASN A 265 8.64 4.86 -11.95
C ASN A 265 7.58 3.93 -12.58
N THR A 266 8.03 3.07 -13.52
CA THR A 266 7.21 2.04 -14.15
C THR A 266 7.78 0.68 -13.84
N TYR A 267 6.93 -0.24 -13.32
CA TYR A 267 7.36 -1.56 -12.86
C TYR A 267 6.41 -2.65 -13.31
N MET A 268 6.94 -3.80 -13.67
CA MET A 268 6.19 -5.05 -13.77
C MET A 268 6.37 -5.80 -12.46
N VAL A 269 5.28 -6.22 -11.81
CA VAL A 269 5.30 -6.80 -10.47
C VAL A 269 4.45 -8.05 -10.36
N ASN A 270 4.82 -8.91 -9.41
CA ASN A 270 4.00 -10.02 -8.97
C ASN A 270 3.13 -9.59 -7.79
N LEU A 271 1.94 -10.17 -7.69
CA LEU A 271 1.08 -10.14 -6.51
C LEU A 271 1.57 -11.24 -5.57
N ILE A 272 1.98 -10.90 -4.31
CA ILE A 272 2.68 -11.82 -3.38
C ILE A 272 1.94 -11.98 -2.06
#